data_75dc934ad5ef9b3fb6f77ed1d614b353
#
_entry.id   75dc934ad5ef9b3fb6f77ed1d614b353
#
_cell.length_a   1.000
_cell.length_b   1.000
_cell.length_c   1.000
_cell.angle_alpha   90.00
_cell.angle_beta   90.00
_cell.angle_gamma   90.00
#
_symmetry.space_group_name_H-M   'P 1'
#
loop_
_entity.id
_entity.type
_entity.pdbx_description
1 polymer ?
#
loop_
_entity_poly.entity_id
_entity_poly.type
_entity_poly.pdbx_seq_one_letter_code
_entity_poly.pdbx_strand_id
1 'polypeptide(L)'
;MGVRWQILGESERPRVGAFVAVAVARDDITATLVRDHLRLHGIAANFPTITNIPWNMSAYIWVPSDDEGDAVALLRQLAQEWYTEP
;
A
#
# COMPACT_ATOMS: atom_id res chain seq x y z
N MET A 1 8.47 18.41 -3.13
CA MET A 1 8.77 17.09 -2.68
C MET A 1 7.63 16.15 -2.91
N GLY A 2 7.84 15.09 -3.63
CA GLY A 2 6.77 14.18 -3.98
C GLY A 2 6.46 13.19 -2.88
N VAL A 3 5.22 12.73 -2.86
CA VAL A 3 4.79 11.66 -1.98
C VAL A 3 5.20 10.34 -2.63
N ARG A 4 5.87 9.46 -1.88
CA ARG A 4 6.31 8.18 -2.43
C ARG A 4 5.21 7.14 -2.41
N TRP A 5 4.22 7.30 -1.55
CA TRP A 5 3.09 6.39 -1.47
C TRP A 5 1.93 7.13 -0.83
N GLN A 6 0.74 6.60 -1.05
CA GLN A 6 -0.44 7.20 -0.44
C GLN A 6 -1.50 6.15 -0.18
N ILE A 7 -2.35 6.41 0.80
CA ILE A 7 -3.49 5.58 1.13
C ILE A 7 -4.62 5.93 0.17
N LEU A 8 -5.22 4.92 -0.44
CA LEU A 8 -6.34 5.14 -1.35
C LEU A 8 -7.61 5.43 -0.56
N GLY A 9 -8.40 6.38 -1.03
CA GLY A 9 -9.70 6.66 -0.45
C GLY A 9 -10.63 5.47 -0.64
N GLU A 10 -11.62 5.35 0.23
CA GLU A 10 -12.50 4.19 0.24
C GLU A 10 -13.14 3.94 -1.12
N SER A 11 -13.57 4.99 -1.78
CA SER A 11 -14.22 4.86 -3.09
C SER A 11 -13.23 4.62 -4.24
N GLU A 12 -11.94 4.74 -3.96
CA GLU A 12 -10.90 4.62 -4.98
C GLU A 12 -10.14 3.30 -4.92
N ARG A 13 -10.52 2.41 -4.01
CA ARG A 13 -9.79 1.18 -3.79
C ARG A 13 -10.26 0.09 -4.74
N PRO A 14 -9.40 -0.35 -5.68
CA PRO A 14 -9.75 -1.48 -6.54
C PRO A 14 -9.98 -2.74 -5.71
N ARG A 15 -10.93 -3.56 -6.15
CA ARG A 15 -11.21 -4.83 -5.49
C ARG A 15 -11.20 -5.94 -6.52
N VAL A 16 -10.50 -7.01 -6.21
CA VAL A 16 -10.45 -8.17 -7.08
C VAL A 16 -10.60 -9.42 -6.20
N GLY A 17 -11.71 -10.15 -6.36
CA GLY A 17 -11.97 -11.33 -5.54
C GLY A 17 -12.02 -10.96 -4.07
N ALA A 18 -11.20 -11.63 -3.27
CA ALA A 18 -11.14 -11.43 -1.83
C ALA A 18 -10.13 -10.37 -1.42
N PHE A 19 -9.59 -9.61 -2.38
CA PHE A 19 -8.52 -8.64 -2.10
C PHE A 19 -8.95 -7.24 -2.45
N VAL A 20 -8.36 -6.27 -1.74
CA VAL A 20 -8.61 -4.85 -1.98
C VAL A 20 -7.26 -4.13 -1.95
N ALA A 21 -7.07 -3.17 -2.84
CA ALA A 21 -5.88 -2.35 -2.85
C ALA A 21 -6.10 -1.15 -1.93
N VAL A 22 -5.29 -1.03 -0.89
CA VAL A 22 -5.48 0.03 0.11
C VAL A 22 -4.49 1.18 -0.05
N ALA A 23 -3.43 0.97 -0.82
CA ALA A 23 -2.39 1.98 -0.99
C ALA A 23 -1.76 1.83 -2.36
N VAL A 24 -1.08 2.89 -2.78
CA VAL A 24 -0.33 2.87 -4.02
C VAL A 24 1.03 3.50 -3.75
N ALA A 25 2.09 2.88 -4.28
CA ALA A 25 3.44 3.37 -4.14
C ALA A 25 4.02 3.67 -5.52
N ARG A 26 4.97 4.60 -5.57
CA ARG A 26 5.54 5.04 -6.84
C ARG A 26 6.66 4.15 -7.35
N ASP A 27 7.29 3.39 -6.46
CA ASP A 27 8.41 2.56 -6.85
C ASP A 27 8.40 1.27 -6.04
N ASP A 28 9.18 0.30 -6.51
CA ASP A 28 9.20 -1.02 -5.89
C ASP A 28 9.79 -1.00 -4.49
N ILE A 29 10.76 -0.13 -4.25
CA ILE A 29 11.40 -0.05 -2.95
C ILE A 29 10.37 0.43 -1.92
N THR A 30 9.65 1.49 -2.23
CA THR A 30 8.64 2.00 -1.32
C THR A 30 7.51 0.99 -1.14
N ALA A 31 7.08 0.33 -2.22
CA ALA A 31 6.03 -0.69 -2.14
C ALA A 31 6.47 -1.82 -1.21
N THR A 32 7.73 -2.25 -1.30
CA THR A 32 8.25 -3.30 -0.44
C THR A 32 8.22 -2.87 1.02
N LEU A 33 8.62 -1.64 1.31
CA LEU A 33 8.63 -1.15 2.68
C LEU A 33 7.20 -1.11 3.25
N VAL A 34 6.26 -0.61 2.49
CA VAL A 34 4.87 -0.54 2.95
C VAL A 34 4.29 -1.94 3.14
N ARG A 35 4.52 -2.83 2.18
CA ARG A 35 4.06 -4.21 2.29
C ARG A 35 4.64 -4.88 3.53
N ASP A 36 5.94 -4.74 3.74
CA ASP A 36 6.60 -5.40 4.85
C ASP A 36 6.12 -4.87 6.19
N HIS A 37 5.81 -3.58 6.26
CA HIS A 37 5.24 -3.02 7.48
C HIS A 37 3.91 -3.70 7.82
N LEU A 38 3.05 -3.89 6.82
CA LEU A 38 1.78 -4.56 7.04
C LEU A 38 2.00 -6.02 7.45
N ARG A 39 2.95 -6.69 6.82
CA ARG A 39 3.24 -8.08 7.15
C ARG A 39 3.77 -8.25 8.57
N LEU A 40 4.54 -7.30 9.05
CA LEU A 40 5.02 -7.30 10.42
C LEU A 40 3.87 -7.29 11.43
N HIS A 41 2.74 -6.74 11.05
CA HIS A 41 1.56 -6.65 11.90
C HIS A 41 0.53 -7.73 11.58
N GLY A 42 0.94 -8.78 10.86
CA GLY A 42 0.08 -9.93 10.64
C GLY A 42 -0.87 -9.83 9.46
N ILE A 43 -0.72 -8.83 8.62
CA ILE A 43 -1.59 -8.66 7.45
C ILE A 43 -0.88 -9.21 6.22
N ALA A 44 -1.56 -10.08 5.47
CA ALA A 44 -0.99 -10.71 4.28
C ALA A 44 -1.04 -9.73 3.11
N ALA A 45 -0.14 -8.75 3.12
CA ALA A 45 -0.08 -7.73 2.09
C ALA A 45 0.80 -8.18 0.93
N ASN A 46 0.43 -7.76 -0.26
CA ASN A 46 1.10 -8.11 -1.50
C ASN A 46 1.13 -6.94 -2.45
N PHE A 47 2.13 -6.90 -3.32
CA PHE A 47 2.00 -6.12 -4.53
C PHE A 47 2.53 -6.96 -5.69
N PRO A 48 1.94 -6.84 -6.88
CA PRO A 48 2.40 -7.64 -8.02
C PRO A 48 3.80 -7.24 -8.44
N THR A 49 4.66 -8.22 -8.68
CA THR A 49 5.96 -7.99 -9.28
C THR A 49 5.80 -8.21 -10.77
N ILE A 50 5.57 -7.13 -11.51
CA ILE A 50 5.38 -7.22 -12.95
C ILE A 50 6.60 -6.65 -13.61
N THR A 51 7.27 -7.47 -14.41
CA THR A 51 8.53 -7.05 -15.03
C THR A 51 8.33 -6.12 -16.20
N ASN A 52 7.13 -6.00 -16.71
CA ASN A 52 6.85 -5.17 -17.88
C ASN A 52 5.90 -4.03 -17.57
N ILE A 53 5.96 -3.50 -16.36
CA ILE A 53 5.14 -2.34 -16.01
C ILE A 53 5.68 -1.12 -16.74
N PRO A 54 4.84 -0.36 -17.42
CA PRO A 54 5.29 0.92 -17.98
C PRO A 54 5.83 1.81 -16.88
N TRP A 55 6.85 2.58 -17.20
CA TRP A 55 7.58 3.37 -16.22
C TRP A 55 6.69 4.34 -15.44
N ASN A 56 5.52 4.67 -15.96
CA ASN A 56 4.62 5.62 -15.32
C ASN A 56 3.55 4.95 -14.45
N MET A 57 3.61 3.63 -14.28
CA MET A 57 2.63 2.94 -13.44
C MET A 57 3.12 2.81 -12.02
N SER A 58 2.17 2.84 -11.10
CA SER A 58 2.44 2.72 -9.67
C SER A 58 2.08 1.31 -9.21
N ALA A 59 2.71 0.90 -8.11
CA ALA A 59 2.43 -0.40 -7.52
C ALA A 59 1.33 -0.28 -6.47
N TYR A 60 0.28 -1.07 -6.64
CA TYR A 60 -0.82 -1.14 -5.68
C TYR A 60 -0.49 -2.16 -4.60
N ILE A 61 -0.81 -1.82 -3.37
CA ILE A 61 -0.62 -2.73 -2.23
C ILE A 61 -1.97 -3.38 -1.92
N TRP A 62 -2.02 -4.71 -2.07
CA TRP A 62 -3.25 -5.49 -1.90
C TRP A 62 -3.26 -6.19 -0.56
N VAL A 63 -4.41 -6.19 0.10
CA VAL A 63 -4.61 -6.92 1.36
C VAL A 63 -5.91 -7.71 1.24
N PRO A 64 -6.10 -8.77 2.06
CA PRO A 64 -7.41 -9.41 2.13
C PRO A 64 -8.47 -8.40 2.55
N SER A 65 -9.64 -8.50 1.95
CA SER A 65 -10.69 -7.50 2.24
C SER A 65 -11.11 -7.51 3.71
N ASP A 66 -10.97 -8.64 4.39
CA ASP A 66 -11.28 -8.71 5.84
C ASP A 66 -10.32 -7.86 6.66
N ASP A 67 -9.14 -7.58 6.14
CA ASP A 67 -8.13 -6.80 6.84
C ASP A 67 -8.08 -5.34 6.39
N GLU A 68 -9.03 -4.93 5.56
CA GLU A 68 -9.00 -3.58 4.99
C GLU A 68 -8.93 -2.50 6.05
N GLY A 69 -9.78 -2.59 7.07
CA GLY A 69 -9.83 -1.58 8.12
C GLY A 69 -8.54 -1.53 8.92
N ASP A 70 -8.04 -2.70 9.32
CA ASP A 70 -6.79 -2.76 10.08
C ASP A 70 -5.61 -2.28 9.25
N ALA A 71 -5.57 -2.65 7.98
CA ALA A 71 -4.51 -2.20 7.09
C ALA A 71 -4.48 -0.69 6.97
N VAL A 72 -5.64 -0.08 6.77
CA VAL A 72 -5.73 1.38 6.64
C VAL A 72 -5.29 2.06 7.92
N ALA A 73 -5.70 1.53 9.08
CA ALA A 73 -5.29 2.10 10.37
C ALA A 73 -3.77 2.06 10.54
N LEU A 74 -3.15 0.91 10.20
CA LEU A 74 -1.70 0.78 10.27
C LEU A 74 -1.00 1.73 9.31
N LEU A 75 -1.54 1.88 8.11
CA LEU A 75 -0.94 2.76 7.11
C LEU A 75 -1.06 4.23 7.52
N ARG A 76 -2.14 4.60 8.20
CA ARG A 76 -2.25 5.96 8.72
C ARG A 76 -1.18 6.25 9.76
N GLN A 77 -0.89 5.27 10.63
CA GLN A 77 0.19 5.42 11.59
C GLN A 77 1.54 5.53 10.90
N LEU A 78 1.76 4.68 9.91
CA LEU A 78 3.02 4.71 9.18
C LEU A 78 3.19 6.04 8.44
N ALA A 79 2.11 6.55 7.86
CA ALA A 79 2.17 7.83 7.17
C ALA A 79 2.55 8.97 8.11
N GLN A 80 2.05 8.94 9.33
CA GLN A 80 2.42 9.95 10.31
C GLN A 80 3.92 9.90 10.61
N GLU A 81 4.44 8.70 10.80
CA GLU A 81 5.88 8.54 11.06
C GLU A 81 6.72 8.95 9.87
N TRP A 82 6.21 8.67 8.68
CA TRP A 82 6.94 8.93 7.45
C TRP A 82 7.02 10.43 7.13
N TYR A 83 5.94 11.15 7.42
CA TYR A 83 5.82 12.54 6.99
C TYR A 83 5.95 13.57 8.11
N THR A 84 6.22 13.13 9.33
CA THR A 84 6.36 14.06 10.46
C THR A 84 7.81 14.27 10.83
N GLU A 85 8.70 14.15 9.88
CA GLU A 85 10.11 14.37 10.11
C GLU A 85 10.39 15.77 10.57
N PRO A 86 11.24 15.96 11.56
CA PRO A 86 11.63 17.31 11.97
C PRO A 86 12.46 18.02 10.90
#